data_b71a3bbe6ea419cbf30349356fa25311
#
_entry.id   b71a3bbe6ea419cbf30349356fa25311
#
_cell.length_a   1.000
_cell.length_b   1.000
_cell.length_c   1.000
_cell.angle_alpha   90.00
_cell.angle_beta   90.00
_cell.angle_gamma   90.00
#
_symmetry.space_group_name_H-M   'P 1'
#
loop_
_entity.id
_entity.type
_entity.pdbx_description
1 polymer ?
#
loop_
_entity_poly.entity_id
_entity_poly.type
_entity_poly.pdbx_seq_one_letter_code
_entity_poly.pdbx_strand_id
1 'polypeptide(L)'
;VSMIIRLATLKDLKYIDHLSKIESHALGFIPNTAYEAAITGEKLGKRWSNVCNDKIWVCEENGELVGFLLMSFGKWVKVNQIAIQEDARLIERGNALLKAGLNHGLDLGRQDFVCGCADDLPSNMFWTGVGWKKLGERKGISHKNTWVESSKRKVNIYHKQLNSLFFKDSAEQGEGEN
;
A
#
# COMPACT_ATOMS: atom_id res chain seq x y z
N VAL A 1 -19.27 -10.27 10.34
CA VAL A 1 -18.11 -10.42 9.43
C VAL A 1 -16.85 -10.08 10.22
N SER A 2 -15.94 -11.04 10.36
CA SER A 2 -14.68 -10.86 11.07
C SER A 2 -13.60 -10.41 10.06
N MET A 3 -13.12 -9.19 10.19
CA MET A 3 -12.04 -8.63 9.39
C MET A 3 -10.80 -8.44 10.26
N ILE A 4 -9.66 -8.97 9.81
CA ILE A 4 -8.38 -8.89 10.50
C ILE A 4 -7.35 -8.28 9.56
N ILE A 5 -6.65 -7.25 10.04
CA ILE A 5 -5.46 -6.70 9.37
C ILE A 5 -4.23 -7.14 10.16
N ARG A 6 -3.31 -7.79 9.48
CA ARG A 6 -2.08 -8.31 10.09
C ARG A 6 -0.89 -8.20 9.12
N LEU A 7 0.31 -8.25 9.66
CA LEU A 7 1.50 -8.39 8.83
C LEU A 7 1.46 -9.71 8.05
N ALA A 8 1.90 -9.66 6.81
CA ALA A 8 2.04 -10.84 5.97
C ALA A 8 3.12 -11.79 6.49
N THR A 9 2.91 -13.06 6.27
CA THR A 9 3.89 -14.13 6.50
C THR A 9 4.25 -14.78 5.17
N LEU A 10 5.29 -15.62 5.15
CA LEU A 10 5.69 -16.35 3.93
C LEU A 10 4.57 -17.25 3.38
N LYS A 11 3.64 -17.68 4.22
CA LYS A 11 2.45 -18.44 3.79
C LYS A 11 1.53 -17.63 2.88
N ASP A 12 1.54 -16.31 3.02
CA ASP A 12 0.69 -15.39 2.24
C ASP A 12 1.31 -15.02 0.88
N LEU A 13 2.59 -15.32 0.67
CA LEU A 13 3.35 -14.90 -0.51
C LEU A 13 2.70 -15.33 -1.83
N LYS A 14 2.20 -16.55 -1.90
CA LYS A 14 1.53 -17.08 -3.09
C LYS A 14 0.26 -16.29 -3.43
N TYR A 15 -0.52 -15.92 -2.43
CA TYR A 15 -1.71 -15.10 -2.60
C TYR A 15 -1.36 -13.69 -3.09
N ILE A 16 -0.38 -13.05 -2.47
CA ILE A 16 0.08 -11.69 -2.82
C ILE A 16 0.57 -11.67 -4.27
N ASP A 17 1.42 -12.61 -4.64
CA ASP A 17 1.93 -12.74 -6.01
C ASP A 17 0.79 -12.95 -7.02
N HIS A 18 -0.15 -13.82 -6.71
CA HIS A 18 -1.30 -14.10 -7.57
C HIS A 18 -2.19 -12.87 -7.76
N LEU A 19 -2.60 -12.21 -6.67
CA LEU A 19 -3.43 -11.00 -6.74
C LEU A 19 -2.71 -9.86 -7.47
N SER A 20 -1.41 -9.68 -7.23
CA SER A 20 -0.62 -8.64 -7.91
C SER A 20 -0.55 -8.85 -9.42
N LYS A 21 -0.54 -10.10 -9.91
CA LYS A 21 -0.57 -10.42 -11.34
C LYS A 21 -1.93 -10.13 -11.96
N ILE A 22 -3.01 -10.50 -11.28
CA ILE A 22 -4.38 -10.19 -11.73
C ILE A 22 -4.58 -8.69 -11.87
N GLU A 23 -4.08 -7.92 -10.90
CA GLU A 23 -4.22 -6.45 -10.84
C GLU A 23 -3.02 -5.70 -11.45
N SER A 24 -2.18 -6.35 -12.27
CA SER A 24 -0.93 -5.79 -12.78
C SER A 24 -1.10 -4.49 -13.58
N HIS A 25 -2.24 -4.31 -14.24
CA HIS A 25 -2.57 -3.07 -14.95
C HIS A 25 -2.61 -1.86 -13.99
N ALA A 26 -3.13 -2.05 -12.78
CA ALA A 26 -3.21 -1.01 -11.76
C ALA A 26 -1.94 -0.90 -10.91
N LEU A 27 -1.34 -2.04 -10.54
CA LEU A 27 -0.27 -2.11 -9.56
C LEU A 27 1.13 -2.03 -10.18
N GLY A 28 1.28 -2.34 -11.46
CA GLY A 28 2.58 -2.58 -12.07
C GLY A 28 3.18 -3.92 -11.64
N PHE A 29 4.43 -4.14 -12.01
CA PHE A 29 5.15 -5.39 -11.71
C PHE A 29 6.14 -5.21 -10.56
N ILE A 30 6.06 -6.10 -9.58
CA ILE A 30 7.06 -6.27 -8.52
C ILE A 30 7.48 -7.74 -8.50
N PRO A 31 8.80 -8.04 -8.52
CA PRO A 31 9.26 -9.42 -8.49
C PRO A 31 8.98 -10.08 -7.13
N ASN A 32 8.78 -11.40 -7.15
CA ASN A 32 8.47 -12.20 -5.97
C ASN A 32 9.51 -12.05 -4.84
N THR A 33 10.78 -11.89 -5.22
CA THR A 33 11.89 -11.65 -4.28
C THR A 33 11.73 -10.34 -3.48
N ALA A 34 11.08 -9.32 -4.05
CA ALA A 34 10.80 -8.08 -3.35
C ALA A 34 9.68 -8.25 -2.31
N TYR A 35 8.66 -9.04 -2.60
CA TYR A 35 7.63 -9.40 -1.61
C TYR A 35 8.22 -10.23 -0.46
N GLU A 36 9.04 -11.21 -0.79
CA GLU A 36 9.74 -12.03 0.19
C GLU A 36 10.62 -11.19 1.11
N ALA A 37 11.39 -10.26 0.54
CA ALA A 37 12.22 -9.32 1.31
C ALA A 37 11.38 -8.43 2.24
N ALA A 38 10.23 -7.95 1.79
CA ALA A 38 9.32 -7.13 2.61
C ALA A 38 8.71 -7.93 3.76
N ILE A 39 8.43 -9.22 3.55
CA ILE A 39 7.89 -10.12 4.59
C ILE A 39 8.96 -10.49 5.62
N THR A 40 10.16 -10.86 5.18
CA THR A 40 11.25 -11.33 6.06
C THR A 40 12.05 -10.20 6.69
N GLY A 41 12.03 -8.99 6.11
CA GLY A 41 12.87 -7.86 6.49
C GLY A 41 14.30 -7.94 5.92
N GLU A 42 14.60 -8.90 5.05
CA GLU A 42 15.94 -9.14 4.50
C GLU A 42 15.95 -9.04 2.97
N LYS A 43 16.96 -8.33 2.44
CA LYS A 43 17.26 -8.29 1.01
C LYS A 43 18.42 -9.23 0.70
N LEU A 44 18.11 -10.34 0.04
CA LEU A 44 19.14 -11.27 -0.41
C LEU A 44 19.99 -10.66 -1.53
N GLY A 45 21.31 -10.76 -1.42
CA GLY A 45 22.26 -10.44 -2.49
C GLY A 45 22.57 -8.97 -2.72
N LYS A 46 22.19 -8.05 -1.85
CA LYS A 46 22.59 -6.63 -1.94
C LYS A 46 23.84 -6.32 -1.13
N ARG A 47 24.78 -5.65 -1.81
CA ARG A 47 26.14 -5.37 -1.33
C ARG A 47 26.22 -4.42 -0.12
N TRP A 48 25.19 -3.59 0.12
CA TRP A 48 25.30 -2.48 1.07
C TRP A 48 24.34 -2.54 2.26
N SER A 49 23.27 -3.27 2.15
CA SER A 49 22.33 -3.47 3.26
C SER A 49 21.45 -4.68 2.96
N ASN A 50 21.42 -5.61 3.89
CA ASN A 50 20.50 -6.76 3.85
C ASN A 50 19.15 -6.43 4.51
N VAL A 51 18.97 -5.21 5.01
CA VAL A 51 17.73 -4.79 5.66
C VAL A 51 16.74 -4.26 4.62
N CYS A 52 15.52 -4.75 4.68
CA CYS A 52 14.39 -4.24 3.90
C CYS A 52 13.45 -3.47 4.84
N ASN A 53 13.26 -2.18 4.55
CA ASN A 53 12.34 -1.32 5.31
C ASN A 53 10.90 -1.37 4.79
N ASP A 54 10.63 -2.20 3.79
CA ASP A 54 9.28 -2.41 3.27
C ASP A 54 8.50 -3.34 4.22
N LYS A 55 7.19 -3.15 4.26
CA LYS A 55 6.26 -3.99 5.01
C LYS A 55 5.05 -4.34 4.14
N ILE A 56 4.51 -5.53 4.36
CA ILE A 56 3.26 -5.95 3.76
C ILE A 56 2.26 -6.28 4.87
N TRP A 57 1.06 -5.72 4.75
CA TRP A 57 -0.10 -6.12 5.52
C TRP A 57 -1.07 -6.87 4.62
N VAL A 58 -1.78 -7.81 5.17
CA VAL A 58 -2.88 -8.52 4.52
C VAL A 58 -4.19 -8.26 5.25
N CYS A 59 -5.26 -8.24 4.47
CA CYS A 59 -6.63 -8.22 4.97
C CYS A 59 -7.19 -9.62 4.87
N GLU A 60 -7.61 -10.16 6.01
CA GLU A 60 -8.25 -11.46 6.13
C GLU A 60 -9.69 -11.26 6.57
N GLU A 61 -10.62 -11.89 5.90
CA GLU A 61 -12.04 -11.82 6.17
C GLU A 61 -12.62 -13.24 6.24
N ASN A 62 -13.21 -13.58 7.38
CA ASN A 62 -13.73 -14.93 7.64
C ASN A 62 -12.70 -16.05 7.39
N GLY A 63 -11.43 -15.80 7.70
CA GLY A 63 -10.34 -16.75 7.52
C GLY A 63 -9.74 -16.81 6.11
N GLU A 64 -10.21 -15.98 5.17
CA GLU A 64 -9.71 -15.91 3.80
C GLU A 64 -9.05 -14.58 3.51
N LEU A 65 -7.93 -14.59 2.75
CA LEU A 65 -7.27 -13.37 2.33
C LEU A 65 -8.09 -12.69 1.23
N VAL A 66 -8.31 -11.37 1.39
CA VAL A 66 -9.07 -10.55 0.45
C VAL A 66 -8.31 -9.36 -0.11
N GLY A 67 -7.11 -9.09 0.39
CA GLY A 67 -6.29 -7.98 -0.09
C GLY A 67 -4.96 -7.85 0.61
N PHE A 68 -4.12 -6.94 0.10
CA PHE A 68 -2.83 -6.61 0.70
C PHE A 68 -2.42 -5.16 0.48
N LEU A 69 -1.47 -4.70 1.28
CA LEU A 69 -0.83 -3.39 1.21
C LEU A 69 0.68 -3.55 1.32
N LEU A 70 1.42 -3.04 0.35
CA LEU A 70 2.88 -2.92 0.38
C LEU A 70 3.28 -1.47 0.53
N MET A 71 4.07 -1.17 1.55
CA MET A 71 4.59 0.18 1.83
C MET A 71 6.10 0.17 2.06
N SER A 72 6.74 1.25 1.66
CA SER A 72 8.16 1.53 1.93
C SER A 72 8.29 2.67 2.95
N PHE A 73 9.13 2.46 3.97
CA PHE A 73 9.30 3.38 5.09
C PHE A 73 10.65 4.09 5.02
N GLY A 74 10.77 5.03 4.08
CA GLY A 74 11.87 5.99 4.01
C GLY A 74 11.56 7.26 4.81
N LYS A 75 12.25 8.36 4.49
CA LYS A 75 11.94 9.69 5.04
C LYS A 75 10.49 10.08 4.76
N TRP A 76 10.05 9.86 3.53
CA TRP A 76 8.65 9.86 3.15
C TRP A 76 8.18 8.40 3.04
N VAL A 77 7.02 8.12 3.57
CA VAL A 77 6.42 6.79 3.47
C VAL A 77 5.65 6.67 2.16
N LYS A 78 5.93 5.61 1.42
CA LYS A 78 5.30 5.40 0.11
C LYS A 78 4.39 4.17 0.14
N VAL A 79 3.15 4.33 -0.30
CA VAL A 79 2.30 3.22 -0.68
C VAL A 79 2.74 2.73 -2.06
N ASN A 80 3.35 1.55 -2.13
CA ASN A 80 3.81 0.97 -3.39
C ASN A 80 2.68 0.23 -4.11
N GLN A 81 1.92 -0.57 -3.37
CA GLN A 81 0.77 -1.31 -3.88
C GLN A 81 -0.29 -1.45 -2.80
N ILE A 82 -1.54 -1.28 -3.19
CA ILE A 82 -2.71 -1.67 -2.41
C ILE A 82 -3.70 -2.35 -3.34
N ALA A 83 -4.12 -3.54 -3.00
CA ALA A 83 -5.06 -4.32 -3.78
C ALA A 83 -6.06 -5.03 -2.89
N ILE A 84 -7.32 -4.93 -3.28
CA ILE A 84 -8.43 -5.71 -2.73
C ILE A 84 -9.00 -6.51 -3.89
N GLN A 85 -9.22 -7.82 -3.71
CA GLN A 85 -9.81 -8.62 -4.77
C GLN A 85 -11.23 -8.13 -5.12
N GLU A 86 -11.61 -8.31 -6.37
CA GLU A 86 -12.74 -7.59 -6.98
C GLU A 86 -14.07 -7.79 -6.25
N ASP A 87 -14.37 -9.00 -5.85
CA ASP A 87 -15.59 -9.37 -5.13
C ASP A 87 -15.64 -8.86 -3.68
N ALA A 88 -14.50 -8.40 -3.14
CA ALA A 88 -14.37 -7.87 -1.79
C ALA A 88 -14.09 -6.34 -1.75
N ARG A 89 -14.20 -5.64 -2.88
CA ARG A 89 -13.87 -4.20 -2.98
C ARG A 89 -14.90 -3.32 -2.30
N LEU A 90 -14.66 -3.09 -1.02
CA LEU A 90 -15.33 -2.03 -0.27
C LEU A 90 -14.27 -1.08 0.29
N ILE A 91 -14.63 0.20 0.38
CA ILE A 91 -13.74 1.26 0.89
C ILE A 91 -13.20 0.94 2.29
N GLU A 92 -13.96 0.25 3.10
CA GLU A 92 -13.60 -0.14 4.46
C GLU A 92 -12.34 -1.01 4.54
N ARG A 93 -12.18 -1.95 3.60
CA ARG A 93 -11.03 -2.87 3.56
C ARG A 93 -9.75 -2.14 3.19
N GLY A 94 -9.82 -1.30 2.16
CA GLY A 94 -8.71 -0.45 1.76
C GLY A 94 -8.31 0.54 2.86
N ASN A 95 -9.29 1.15 3.51
CA ASN A 95 -9.08 2.05 4.64
C ASN A 95 -8.42 1.34 5.84
N ALA A 96 -8.88 0.14 6.19
CA ALA A 96 -8.31 -0.63 7.27
C ALA A 96 -6.84 -1.01 7.03
N LEU A 97 -6.52 -1.44 5.80
CA LEU A 97 -5.14 -1.70 5.38
C LEU A 97 -4.28 -0.44 5.46
N LEU A 98 -4.75 0.68 4.89
CA LEU A 98 -4.04 1.96 4.96
C LEU A 98 -3.80 2.41 6.39
N LYS A 99 -4.81 2.31 7.25
CA LYS A 99 -4.69 2.70 8.66
C LYS A 99 -3.56 1.93 9.37
N ALA A 100 -3.42 0.63 9.12
CA ALA A 100 -2.34 -0.17 9.68
C ALA A 100 -0.96 0.35 9.23
N GLY A 101 -0.78 0.62 7.94
CA GLY A 101 0.46 1.14 7.39
C GLY A 101 0.77 2.57 7.84
N LEU A 102 -0.24 3.44 7.91
CA LEU A 102 -0.08 4.82 8.38
C LEU A 102 0.32 4.84 9.86
N ASN A 103 -0.30 4.03 10.71
CA ASN A 103 0.05 3.89 12.11
C ASN A 103 1.50 3.45 12.29
N HIS A 104 1.95 2.47 11.51
CA HIS A 104 3.36 2.06 11.53
C HIS A 104 4.31 3.21 11.16
N GLY A 105 3.99 3.98 10.13
CA GLY A 105 4.77 5.15 9.74
C GLY A 105 4.82 6.22 10.83
N LEU A 106 3.70 6.49 11.50
CA LEU A 106 3.61 7.42 12.62
C LEU A 106 4.44 6.94 13.81
N ASP A 107 4.42 5.64 14.14
CA ASP A 107 5.23 5.05 15.20
C ASP A 107 6.74 5.19 14.92
N LEU A 108 7.14 5.24 13.64
CA LEU A 108 8.50 5.55 13.20
C LEU A 108 8.82 7.06 13.17
N GLY A 109 7.88 7.92 13.58
CA GLY A 109 8.04 9.37 13.53
C GLY A 109 7.91 9.98 12.13
N ARG A 110 7.29 9.29 11.19
CA ARG A 110 7.04 9.79 9.82
C ARG A 110 5.77 10.63 9.80
N GLN A 111 5.75 11.64 8.94
CA GLN A 111 4.62 12.56 8.80
C GLN A 111 4.10 12.64 7.36
N ASP A 112 4.95 12.37 6.38
CA ASP A 112 4.64 12.51 4.97
C ASP A 112 4.45 11.17 4.30
N PHE A 113 3.27 11.00 3.71
CA PHE A 113 2.83 9.77 3.04
C PHE A 113 2.47 10.09 1.60
N VAL A 114 2.98 9.28 0.66
CA VAL A 114 2.78 9.48 -0.78
C VAL A 114 2.34 8.20 -1.46
N CYS A 115 1.61 8.34 -2.55
CA CYS A 115 1.36 7.26 -3.49
C CYS A 115 1.27 7.80 -4.92
N GLY A 116 1.53 6.92 -5.88
CA GLY A 116 1.30 7.16 -7.30
C GLY A 116 0.10 6.35 -7.78
N CYS A 117 -0.79 6.97 -8.55
CA CYS A 117 -1.93 6.30 -9.18
C CYS A 117 -2.04 6.78 -10.62
N ALA A 118 -2.03 5.85 -11.58
CA ALA A 118 -2.22 6.23 -12.97
C ALA A 118 -3.55 6.95 -13.18
N ASP A 119 -3.56 7.99 -13.99
CA ASP A 119 -4.69 8.90 -14.16
C ASP A 119 -5.93 8.24 -14.76
N ASP A 120 -5.73 7.15 -15.51
CA ASP A 120 -6.79 6.34 -16.12
C ASP A 120 -7.45 5.32 -15.18
N LEU A 121 -7.00 5.21 -13.93
CA LEU A 121 -7.51 4.23 -12.97
C LEU A 121 -8.67 4.77 -12.11
N PRO A 122 -9.72 3.97 -11.89
CA PRO A 122 -10.81 4.32 -10.97
C PRO A 122 -10.35 4.56 -9.54
N SER A 123 -9.23 3.97 -9.13
CA SER A 123 -8.65 4.12 -7.79
C SER A 123 -8.22 5.55 -7.43
N ASN A 124 -8.15 6.48 -8.41
CA ASN A 124 -7.99 7.91 -8.11
C ASN A 124 -9.12 8.43 -7.20
N MET A 125 -10.34 7.94 -7.37
CA MET A 125 -11.47 8.31 -6.50
C MET A 125 -11.29 7.81 -5.06
N PHE A 126 -10.65 6.66 -4.89
CA PHE A 126 -10.32 6.15 -3.56
C PHE A 126 -9.38 7.10 -2.81
N TRP A 127 -8.29 7.56 -3.43
CA TRP A 127 -7.31 8.43 -2.79
C TRP A 127 -7.91 9.78 -2.38
N THR A 128 -8.68 10.40 -3.25
CA THR A 128 -9.38 11.64 -2.92
C THR A 128 -10.46 11.42 -1.86
N GLY A 129 -11.18 10.30 -1.93
CA GLY A 129 -12.23 9.94 -0.98
C GLY A 129 -11.71 9.69 0.44
N VAL A 130 -10.48 9.19 0.61
CA VAL A 130 -9.83 9.00 1.91
C VAL A 130 -9.01 10.22 2.35
N GLY A 131 -9.12 11.35 1.65
CA GLY A 131 -8.59 12.64 2.04
C GLY A 131 -7.15 12.92 1.63
N TRP A 132 -6.59 12.15 0.69
CA TRP A 132 -5.28 12.44 0.12
C TRP A 132 -5.40 13.55 -0.92
N LYS A 133 -4.38 14.42 -0.98
CA LYS A 133 -4.34 15.56 -1.90
C LYS A 133 -3.40 15.27 -3.06
N LYS A 134 -3.85 15.60 -4.27
CA LYS A 134 -2.99 15.54 -5.44
C LYS A 134 -1.94 16.63 -5.37
N LEU A 135 -0.65 16.24 -5.37
CA LEU A 135 0.49 17.16 -5.43
C LEU A 135 0.87 17.53 -6.85
N GLY A 136 0.70 16.63 -7.79
CA GLY A 136 1.14 16.82 -9.17
C GLY A 136 1.03 15.54 -9.98
N GLU A 137 1.75 15.52 -11.08
CA GLU A 137 1.77 14.41 -12.03
C GLU A 137 3.21 14.09 -12.45
N ARG A 138 3.45 12.84 -12.78
CA ARG A 138 4.68 12.40 -13.44
C ARG A 138 4.37 11.48 -14.60
N LYS A 139 5.34 11.29 -15.50
CA LYS A 139 5.24 10.25 -16.52
C LYS A 139 5.41 8.87 -15.89
N GLY A 140 4.69 7.88 -16.41
CA GLY A 140 4.89 6.49 -16.04
C GLY A 140 6.29 6.02 -16.44
N ILE A 141 6.87 5.11 -15.67
CA ILE A 141 8.16 4.49 -15.94
C ILE A 141 7.90 3.11 -16.51
N SER A 142 8.38 2.84 -17.71
CA SER A 142 8.40 1.50 -18.29
C SER A 142 9.72 0.82 -17.94
N HIS A 143 9.65 -0.37 -17.33
CA HIS A 143 10.82 -1.19 -17.04
C HIS A 143 11.14 -2.22 -18.14
N LYS A 144 10.35 -2.28 -19.19
CA LYS A 144 10.58 -3.14 -20.36
C LYS A 144 10.49 -2.34 -21.64
N ASN A 145 11.36 -2.68 -22.61
CA ASN A 145 11.51 -2.11 -23.95
C ASN A 145 10.24 -2.16 -24.84
N THR A 146 9.08 -1.92 -24.29
CA THR A 146 7.85 -1.68 -25.04
C THR A 146 7.73 -0.19 -25.30
N TRP A 147 8.31 0.23 -26.40
CA TRP A 147 8.62 1.62 -26.77
C TRP A 147 7.43 2.54 -27.00
N VAL A 148 6.19 2.11 -26.95
CA VAL A 148 5.12 2.91 -27.56
C VAL A 148 4.01 3.34 -26.61
N GLU A 149 3.60 2.58 -25.62
CA GLU A 149 2.40 2.93 -24.82
C GLU A 149 2.67 3.40 -23.40
N SER A 150 3.67 2.86 -22.73
CA SER A 150 3.93 3.18 -21.32
C SER A 150 4.54 4.57 -21.09
N SER A 151 5.19 5.15 -22.10
CA SER A 151 5.74 6.52 -22.02
C SER A 151 4.67 7.62 -22.04
N LYS A 152 3.43 7.29 -22.38
CA LYS A 152 2.29 8.21 -22.41
C LYS A 152 1.43 8.18 -21.17
N ARG A 153 1.56 7.16 -20.31
CA ARG A 153 0.75 7.03 -19.12
C ARG A 153 1.17 8.06 -18.08
N LYS A 154 0.23 8.87 -17.63
CA LYS A 154 0.45 9.82 -16.56
C LYS A 154 0.14 9.15 -15.22
N VAL A 155 0.88 9.53 -14.20
CA VAL A 155 0.69 9.06 -12.83
C VAL A 155 0.43 10.27 -11.94
N ASN A 156 -0.72 10.29 -11.29
CA ASN A 156 -1.06 11.27 -10.28
C ASN A 156 -0.31 10.95 -8.99
N ILE A 157 0.29 11.95 -8.38
CA ILE A 157 0.96 11.83 -7.09
C ILE A 157 0.05 12.39 -6.02
N TYR A 158 -0.32 11.55 -5.06
CA TYR A 158 -1.10 11.92 -3.90
C TYR A 158 -0.23 11.98 -2.65
N HIS A 159 -0.56 12.91 -1.77
CA HIS A 159 0.13 13.14 -0.52
C HIS A 159 -0.86 13.30 0.63
N LYS A 160 -0.47 12.78 1.77
CA LYS A 160 -1.13 13.02 3.04
C LYS A 160 -0.10 13.34 4.11
N GLN A 161 -0.31 14.43 4.82
CA GLN A 161 0.47 14.77 6.00
C GLN A 161 -0.31 14.40 7.26
N LEU A 162 0.34 13.66 8.16
CA LEU A 162 -0.23 13.26 9.44
C LEU A 162 0.74 13.64 10.56
N ASN A 163 0.20 13.86 11.75
CA ASN A 163 0.96 13.97 12.97
C ASN A 163 0.43 12.98 14.02
N SER A 164 1.26 12.62 14.99
CA SER A 164 0.92 11.64 16.02
C SER A 164 -0.26 12.06 16.93
N LEU A 165 -0.61 13.34 16.96
CA LEU A 165 -1.72 13.88 17.77
C LEU A 165 -3.07 13.55 17.11
N PHE A 166 -3.12 13.42 15.77
CA PHE A 166 -4.35 13.22 15.02
C PHE A 166 -5.07 11.90 15.35
N PHE A 167 -4.34 10.87 15.81
CA PHE A 167 -4.92 9.55 16.13
C PHE A 167 -5.26 9.36 17.61
N LYS A 168 -4.71 10.16 18.51
CA LYS A 168 -5.09 10.13 19.94
C LYS A 168 -6.51 10.63 20.15
N ASP A 169 -6.91 11.68 19.43
CA ASP A 169 -8.25 12.28 19.55
C ASP A 169 -9.35 11.34 19.01
N SER A 170 -9.06 10.47 18.04
CA SER A 170 -10.03 9.51 17.52
C SER A 170 -10.18 8.25 18.37
N ALA A 171 -9.19 7.90 19.19
CA ALA A 171 -9.28 6.78 20.13
C ALA A 171 -10.04 7.14 21.41
N GLU A 172 -9.97 8.40 21.86
CA GLU A 172 -10.69 8.86 23.07
C GLU A 172 -12.18 9.13 22.82
N GLN A 173 -12.61 9.29 21.57
CA GLN A 173 -14.03 9.45 21.22
C GLN A 173 -14.82 8.12 21.13
N GLY A 174 -14.14 6.98 21.17
CA GLY A 174 -14.76 5.64 21.10
C GLY A 174 -15.11 5.01 22.46
N GLU A 175 -14.69 5.59 23.60
CA GLU A 175 -14.91 5.02 24.93
C GLU A 175 -15.96 5.75 25.79
N GLY A 176 -16.76 6.62 25.21
CA GLY A 176 -17.68 7.50 25.92
C GLY A 176 -19.16 7.33 25.63
N GLU A 177 -19.67 6.11 25.35
CA GLU A 177 -21.10 5.83 25.40
C GLU A 177 -21.34 4.39 25.86
N ASN A 178 -21.52 4.23 27.16
CA ASN A 178 -22.26 3.15 27.80
C ASN A 178 -23.24 3.75 28.82
#